data_60341369b215b5b5160d85851fb56920
#
_entry.id   60341369b215b5b5160d85851fb56920
#
_cell.length_a   1.000
_cell.length_b   1.000
_cell.length_c   1.000
_cell.angle_alpha   90.00
_cell.angle_beta   90.00
_cell.angle_gamma   90.00
#
_symmetry.space_group_name_H-M   'P 1'
#
loop_
_entity.id
_entity.type
_entity.pdbx_description
1 polymer ?
#
loop_
_entity_poly.entity_id
_entity_poly.type
_entity_poly.pdbx_seq_one_letter_code
_entity_poly.pdbx_strand_id
1 'polypeptide(L)'
;MAVDRLDIDMKTLEDNSDLRQVEFEGEVSEERYQFAVQYDVLEALSTVAPEGDAVAIFRQHLDEIADLGVVALARDPDQEIVVISENDLD
;
A
#
# COMPACT_ATOMS: atom_id res chain seq x y z
N MET A 1 -22.02 12.38 1.34
CA MET A 1 -21.49 11.50 0.32
C MET A 1 -20.33 10.69 0.85
N ALA A 2 -20.39 9.41 0.66
CA ALA A 2 -19.32 8.55 1.14
C ALA A 2 -18.12 8.66 0.21
N VAL A 3 -16.95 8.86 0.78
CA VAL A 3 -15.70 8.81 0.04
C VAL A 3 -15.04 7.50 0.40
N ASP A 4 -14.66 6.72 -0.61
CA ASP A 4 -13.98 5.47 -0.35
C ASP A 4 -12.64 5.75 0.33
N ARG A 5 -12.46 5.11 1.47
CA ARG A 5 -11.23 5.21 2.24
C ARG A 5 -10.69 3.82 2.49
N LEU A 6 -9.40 3.71 2.47
CA LEU A 6 -8.73 2.48 2.85
C LEU A 6 -8.33 2.58 4.32
N ASP A 7 -8.88 1.69 5.12
CA ASP A 7 -8.48 1.53 6.51
C ASP A 7 -7.43 0.42 6.58
N ILE A 8 -6.18 0.80 6.78
CA ILE A 8 -5.08 -0.14 6.81
C ILE A 8 -5.01 -0.81 8.18
N ASP A 9 -5.00 -2.14 8.18
CA ASP A 9 -4.85 -2.90 9.41
C ASP A 9 -3.36 -3.09 9.70
N MET A 10 -2.84 -2.28 10.60
CA MET A 10 -1.42 -2.27 10.93
C MET A 10 -0.93 -3.57 11.55
N LYS A 11 -1.84 -4.40 12.05
CA LYS A 11 -1.48 -5.70 12.62
C LYS A 11 -1.06 -6.71 11.56
N THR A 12 -1.43 -6.46 10.31
CA THR A 12 -1.13 -7.36 9.20
C THR A 12 0.12 -6.94 8.42
N LEU A 13 0.74 -5.84 8.83
CA LEU A 13 1.86 -5.25 8.11
C LEU A 13 3.07 -6.17 8.14
N GLU A 14 3.60 -6.49 6.95
CA GLU A 14 4.73 -7.40 6.81
C GLU A 14 5.65 -6.93 5.70
N ASP A 15 6.94 -6.82 6.01
CA ASP A 15 7.96 -6.47 5.03
C ASP A 15 8.42 -7.74 4.31
N ASN A 16 8.13 -7.84 3.02
CA ASN A 16 8.58 -8.95 2.20
C ASN A 16 9.75 -8.49 1.35
N SER A 17 10.96 -8.62 1.88
CA SER A 17 12.16 -8.14 1.21
C SER A 17 12.51 -8.97 -0.04
N ASP A 18 12.09 -10.23 -0.09
CA ASP A 18 12.34 -11.08 -1.26
C ASP A 18 11.61 -10.56 -2.49
N LEU A 19 10.38 -10.09 -2.31
CA LEU A 19 9.58 -9.53 -3.40
C LEU A 19 9.70 -8.00 -3.47
N ARG A 20 10.46 -7.40 -2.57
CA ARG A 20 10.67 -5.97 -2.47
C ARG A 20 9.34 -5.22 -2.38
N GLN A 21 8.54 -5.60 -1.42
CA GLN A 21 7.24 -4.98 -1.17
C GLN A 21 6.85 -5.13 0.29
N VAL A 22 5.98 -4.24 0.76
CA VAL A 22 5.36 -4.35 2.08
C VAL A 22 3.93 -4.80 1.88
N GLU A 23 3.55 -5.89 2.53
CA GLU A 23 2.22 -6.49 2.41
C GLU A 23 1.36 -6.10 3.60
N PHE A 24 0.08 -5.89 3.37
CA PHE A 24 -0.85 -5.52 4.41
C PHE A 24 -2.27 -5.80 3.96
N GLU A 25 -3.18 -5.81 4.93
CA GLU A 25 -4.61 -5.91 4.64
C GLU A 25 -5.27 -4.60 5.01
N GLY A 26 -6.39 -4.32 4.36
CA GLY A 26 -7.15 -3.14 4.65
C GLY A 26 -8.60 -3.30 4.21
N GLU A 27 -9.45 -2.40 4.67
CA GLU A 27 -10.87 -2.41 4.34
C GLU A 27 -11.25 -1.18 3.54
N VAL A 28 -12.04 -1.41 2.50
CA VAL A 28 -12.65 -0.33 1.71
C VAL A 28 -14.13 -0.68 1.59
N SER A 29 -14.99 0.22 2.02
CA SER A 29 -16.45 0.04 1.94
C SER A 29 -16.90 -1.27 2.58
N GLU A 30 -16.35 -1.60 3.73
CA GLU A 30 -16.66 -2.79 4.53
C GLU A 30 -16.17 -4.11 3.92
N GLU A 31 -15.43 -4.04 2.82
CA GLU A 31 -14.80 -5.23 2.24
C GLU A 31 -13.32 -5.23 2.53
N ARG A 32 -12.79 -6.41 2.82
CA ARG A 32 -11.38 -6.56 3.18
C ARG A 32 -10.59 -7.05 1.96
N TYR A 33 -9.46 -6.41 1.74
CA TYR A 33 -8.59 -6.72 0.60
C TYR A 33 -7.16 -6.90 1.07
N GLN A 34 -6.38 -7.62 0.27
CA GLN A 34 -4.95 -7.78 0.51
C GLN A 34 -4.19 -6.87 -0.44
N PHE A 35 -3.21 -6.14 0.09
CA PHE A 35 -2.44 -5.17 -0.66
C PHE A 35 -0.95 -5.44 -0.54
N ALA A 36 -0.19 -4.96 -1.51
CA ALA A 36 1.26 -4.93 -1.45
C ALA A 36 1.73 -3.61 -2.04
N VAL A 37 2.53 -2.85 -1.32
CA VAL A 37 3.14 -1.63 -1.83
C VAL A 37 4.60 -1.92 -2.16
N GLN A 38 4.99 -1.67 -3.40
CA GLN A 38 6.34 -1.96 -3.86
C GLN A 38 7.35 -0.98 -3.25
N TYR A 39 8.58 -1.45 -3.06
CA TYR A 39 9.65 -0.61 -2.51
C TYR A 39 9.87 0.64 -3.34
N ASP A 40 9.70 0.57 -4.66
CA ASP A 40 9.86 1.72 -5.54
C ASP A 40 8.91 2.86 -5.15
N VAL A 41 7.70 2.51 -4.74
CA VAL A 41 6.72 3.50 -4.27
C VAL A 41 7.19 4.14 -2.97
N LEU A 42 7.66 3.32 -2.03
CA LEU A 42 8.17 3.83 -0.76
C LEU A 42 9.36 4.75 -0.97
N GLU A 43 10.25 4.40 -1.89
CA GLU A 43 11.39 5.24 -2.21
C GLU A 43 10.94 6.55 -2.85
N ALA A 44 9.97 6.50 -3.75
CA ALA A 44 9.46 7.71 -4.40
C ALA A 44 8.81 8.66 -3.41
N LEU A 45 8.11 8.13 -2.41
CA LEU A 45 7.44 8.95 -1.40
C LEU A 45 8.42 9.55 -0.39
N SER A 46 9.44 8.79 -0.01
CA SER A 46 10.35 9.16 1.08
C SER A 46 11.68 9.73 0.60
N THR A 47 12.06 9.47 -0.64
CA THR A 47 13.37 9.75 -1.23
C THR A 47 14.51 9.01 -0.53
N VAL A 48 14.17 7.93 0.18
CA VAL A 48 15.13 7.10 0.92
C VAL A 48 14.95 5.65 0.46
N ALA A 49 16.05 4.92 0.28
CA ALA A 49 16.00 3.51 -0.07
C ALA A 49 15.32 2.73 1.07
N PRO A 50 14.31 1.90 0.78
CA PRO A 50 13.53 1.26 1.84
C PRO A 50 14.14 0.01 2.44
N GLU A 51 15.24 -0.51 1.90
CA GLU A 51 15.85 -1.73 2.44
C GLU A 51 16.20 -1.53 3.92
N GLY A 52 15.61 -2.37 4.76
CA GLY A 52 15.81 -2.32 6.20
C GLY A 52 14.91 -1.33 6.94
N ASP A 53 14.27 -0.39 6.22
CA ASP A 53 13.43 0.64 6.83
C ASP A 53 12.03 0.70 6.22
N ALA A 54 11.64 -0.31 5.45
CA ALA A 54 10.39 -0.26 4.69
C ALA A 54 9.16 -0.03 5.56
N VAL A 55 9.08 -0.71 6.71
CA VAL A 55 7.94 -0.54 7.62
C VAL A 55 7.90 0.85 8.21
N ALA A 56 9.05 1.41 8.56
CA ALA A 56 9.12 2.77 9.10
C ALA A 56 8.65 3.79 8.06
N ILE A 57 9.10 3.63 6.82
CA ILE A 57 8.68 4.50 5.71
C ILE A 57 7.17 4.36 5.48
N PHE A 58 6.68 3.13 5.50
CA PHE A 58 5.25 2.87 5.35
C PHE A 58 4.45 3.66 6.38
N ARG A 59 4.85 3.60 7.64
CA ARG A 59 4.14 4.30 8.72
C ARG A 59 4.19 5.81 8.56
N GLN A 60 5.31 6.34 8.08
CA GLN A 60 5.45 7.78 7.87
C GLN A 60 4.56 8.31 6.74
N HIS A 61 4.27 7.46 5.76
CA HIS A 61 3.50 7.83 4.58
C HIS A 61 2.16 7.10 4.50
N LEU A 62 1.61 6.75 5.66
CA LEU A 62 0.40 5.94 5.75
C LEU A 62 -0.77 6.52 4.95
N ASP A 63 -1.02 7.81 5.09
CA ASP A 63 -2.14 8.46 4.41
C ASP A 63 -1.98 8.42 2.89
N GLU A 64 -0.76 8.65 2.42
CA GLU A 64 -0.48 8.63 0.99
C GLU A 64 -0.63 7.22 0.43
N ILE A 65 -0.16 6.22 1.17
CA ILE A 65 -0.28 4.82 0.76
C ILE A 65 -1.74 4.41 0.74
N ALA A 66 -2.54 4.86 1.70
CA ALA A 66 -3.97 4.56 1.72
C ALA A 66 -4.67 5.12 0.48
N ASP A 67 -4.34 6.34 0.08
CA ASP A 67 -4.91 6.94 -1.13
C ASP A 67 -4.49 6.16 -2.36
N LEU A 68 -3.23 5.76 -2.44
CA LEU A 68 -2.73 4.98 -3.57
C LEU A 68 -3.38 3.60 -3.61
N GLY A 69 -3.67 3.03 -2.46
CA GLY A 69 -4.36 1.74 -2.37
C GLY A 69 -5.75 1.79 -2.98
N VAL A 70 -6.49 2.86 -2.74
CA VAL A 70 -7.81 3.04 -3.34
C VAL A 70 -7.70 3.15 -4.86
N VAL A 71 -6.71 3.89 -5.36
CA VAL A 71 -6.49 4.03 -6.79
C VAL A 71 -6.14 2.67 -7.42
N ALA A 72 -5.24 1.93 -6.78
CA ALA A 72 -4.83 0.62 -7.29
C ALA A 72 -5.98 -0.37 -7.28
N LEU A 73 -6.81 -0.36 -6.25
CA LEU A 73 -7.98 -1.23 -6.17
C LEU A 73 -8.99 -0.90 -7.28
N ALA A 74 -9.21 0.38 -7.55
CA ALA A 74 -10.12 0.80 -8.60
C ALA A 74 -9.63 0.36 -9.97
N ARG A 75 -8.31 0.33 -10.17
CA ARG A 75 -7.72 -0.12 -11.43
C ARG A 75 -7.83 -1.63 -11.60
N ASP A 76 -7.58 -2.39 -10.54
CA ASP A 76 -7.52 -3.86 -10.61
C ASP A 76 -8.33 -4.50 -9.47
N PRO A 77 -9.67 -4.39 -9.50
CA PRO A 77 -10.50 -4.86 -8.38
C PRO A 77 -10.58 -6.38 -8.22
N ASP A 78 -10.18 -7.13 -9.25
CA ASP A 78 -10.31 -8.59 -9.24
C ASP A 78 -9.03 -9.31 -8.85
N GLN A 79 -8.00 -8.59 -8.45
CA GLN A 79 -6.74 -9.22 -8.04
C GLN A 79 -6.82 -9.76 -6.63
N GLU A 80 -6.21 -10.91 -6.39
CA GLU A 80 -6.10 -11.48 -5.04
C GLU A 80 -5.28 -10.55 -4.14
N ILE A 81 -4.22 -9.99 -4.70
CA ILE A 81 -3.38 -9.00 -4.01
C ILE A 81 -3.34 -7.76 -4.90
N VAL A 82 -3.78 -6.64 -4.35
CA VAL A 82 -3.75 -5.37 -5.08
C VAL A 82 -2.36 -4.76 -4.91
N VAL A 83 -1.62 -4.68 -6.01
CA VAL A 83 -0.25 -4.18 -5.98
C VAL A 83 -0.24 -2.68 -6.26
N ILE A 84 0.28 -1.92 -5.31
CA ILE A 84 0.49 -0.49 -5.45
C ILE A 84 1.88 -0.28 -6.06
N SER A 85 1.92 0.29 -7.25
CA SER A 85 3.16 0.47 -8.00
C SER A 85 3.37 1.94 -8.34
N GLU A 86 4.51 2.24 -8.95
CA GLU A 86 4.80 3.61 -9.37
C GLU A 86 3.76 4.17 -10.33
N ASN A 87 3.07 3.30 -11.07
CA ASN A 87 2.00 3.74 -11.98
C ASN A 87 0.86 4.43 -11.24
N ASP A 88 0.71 4.17 -9.96
CA ASP A 88 -0.35 4.76 -9.14
C ASP A 88 0.02 6.12 -8.58
N LEU A 89 1.27 6.55 -8.78
CA LEU A 89 1.75 7.83 -8.25
C LEU A 89 1.33 9.04 -9.08
N ASP A 90 0.83 8.84 -10.24
CA ASP A 90 0.37 9.93 -11.13
C ASP A 90 -1.04 10.37 -10.83
#